data_ecc6cad7cf2dfc243a609be1cbc0f93c
#
_entry.id   ecc6cad7cf2dfc243a609be1cbc0f93c
#
_cell.length_a   1.000
_cell.length_b   1.000
_cell.length_c   1.000
_cell.angle_alpha   90.00
_cell.angle_beta   90.00
_cell.angle_gamma   90.00
#
_symmetry.space_group_name_H-M   'P 1'
#
loop_
_entity.id
_entity.type
_entity.pdbx_description
1 polymer ?
#
loop_
_entity_poly.entity_id
_entity_poly.type
_entity_poly.pdbx_seq_one_letter_code
_entity_poly.pdbx_strand_id
1 'polypeptide(L)'
;YQKKNNNMLVSLNYPDVLGTNPAATNDAKLRVRGWEVALGWNDRAGDVNYWVNASLADSRSMVLDYAGTDRWTAGLVKVREGYPLNSLFVYKTEGFFASYEEIEKYYEQYKGNSALSGVAQTSTNTHLRPGDRKKILLLDPANDTTGGKGNTGAGDVYHYGDIDPHFTFGLNAGAKWKNIDFSLFVQGVGQRYFLREGGLNTCAFYANYNNILTTQLDTWTWDNQNAEYARLSLQGGKNKWNVDNNDASVQNAWYARLKNVTVGYTIPSTITDKWKIEKLRFYFSGDNIAEITGLSDGFDPEKGYTASNTRTSLPFSRSWTIGVDLTF
;
A
#
# COMPACT_ATOMS: atom_id res chain seq x y z
N TYR A 1 -6.17 -1.80 23.96
CA TYR A 1 -5.02 -2.57 24.47
C TYR A 1 -3.69 -1.89 24.17
N GLN A 2 -2.68 -2.25 24.94
CA GLN A 2 -1.28 -1.89 24.65
C GLN A 2 -0.40 -3.11 24.90
N LYS A 3 0.47 -3.41 23.94
CA LYS A 3 1.51 -4.43 24.04
C LYS A 3 2.88 -3.78 23.92
N LYS A 4 3.80 -4.13 24.81
CA LYS A 4 5.22 -3.77 24.71
C LYS A 4 6.04 -5.05 24.60
N ASN A 5 6.87 -5.14 23.58
CA ASN A 5 7.88 -6.16 23.43
C ASN A 5 9.23 -5.52 23.72
N ASN A 6 9.91 -6.01 24.75
CA ASN A 6 11.25 -5.57 25.12
C ASN A 6 12.24 -6.67 24.74
N ASN A 7 13.51 -6.31 24.67
CA ASN A 7 14.61 -7.26 24.47
C ASN A 7 14.44 -8.10 23.16
N MET A 8 14.02 -7.45 22.07
CA MET A 8 13.93 -8.10 20.78
C MET A 8 15.34 -8.22 20.17
N LEU A 9 15.60 -9.36 19.52
CA LEU A 9 16.87 -9.62 18.86
C LEU A 9 17.08 -8.69 17.68
N VAL A 10 18.25 -8.06 17.65
CA VAL A 10 18.70 -7.16 16.58
C VAL A 10 20.13 -7.54 16.20
N SER A 11 20.42 -7.57 14.90
CA SER A 11 21.78 -7.66 14.39
C SER A 11 22.42 -6.28 14.40
N LEU A 12 23.50 -6.12 15.16
CA LEU A 12 24.30 -4.90 15.14
C LEU A 12 25.10 -4.82 13.85
N ASN A 13 25.40 -3.59 13.40
CA ASN A 13 26.28 -3.38 12.27
C ASN A 13 27.65 -2.97 12.80
N TYR A 14 28.62 -3.88 12.73
CA TYR A 14 30.01 -3.56 13.05
C TYR A 14 30.77 -3.13 11.79
N PRO A 15 31.80 -2.32 11.93
CA PRO A 15 32.70 -2.02 10.82
C PRO A 15 33.31 -3.31 10.24
N ASP A 16 33.37 -3.41 8.92
CA ASP A 16 33.89 -4.57 8.19
C ASP A 16 35.35 -4.94 8.58
N VAL A 17 36.06 -3.98 9.13
CA VAL A 17 37.43 -4.16 9.63
C VAL A 17 37.56 -5.23 10.72
N LEU A 18 36.47 -5.57 11.41
CA LEU A 18 36.46 -6.61 12.44
C LEU A 18 36.45 -8.03 11.88
N GLY A 19 36.21 -8.21 10.59
CA GLY A 19 36.28 -9.51 9.90
C GLY A 19 35.33 -10.58 10.42
N THR A 20 34.34 -10.22 11.22
CA THR A 20 33.35 -11.15 11.79
C THR A 20 31.95 -10.56 11.75
N ASN A 21 30.94 -11.42 11.61
CA ASN A 21 29.55 -11.01 11.75
C ASN A 21 29.25 -10.72 13.23
N PRO A 22 28.56 -9.61 13.52
CA PRO A 22 28.14 -9.29 14.88
C PRO A 22 27.19 -10.35 15.44
N ALA A 23 27.31 -10.63 16.73
CA ALA A 23 26.30 -11.39 17.44
C ALA A 23 25.00 -10.58 17.53
N ALA A 24 23.86 -11.24 17.43
CA ALA A 24 22.57 -10.61 17.69
C ALA A 24 22.47 -10.22 19.17
N THR A 25 21.97 -9.04 19.45
CA THR A 25 21.74 -8.50 20.80
C THR A 25 20.25 -8.31 21.07
N ASN A 26 19.86 -8.35 22.34
CA ASN A 26 18.48 -8.10 22.77
C ASN A 26 18.24 -6.61 23.01
N ASP A 27 18.27 -5.80 21.96
CA ASP A 27 18.37 -4.34 22.08
C ASP A 27 17.36 -3.57 21.20
N ALA A 28 16.17 -4.15 21.02
CA ALA A 28 15.06 -3.43 20.41
C ALA A 28 13.81 -3.49 21.29
N LYS A 29 13.03 -2.41 21.22
CA LYS A 29 11.76 -2.25 21.94
C LYS A 29 10.67 -1.80 20.97
N LEU A 30 9.56 -2.51 20.99
CA LEU A 30 8.38 -2.22 20.17
C LEU A 30 7.16 -2.03 21.06
N ARG A 31 6.37 -1.01 20.77
CA ARG A 31 5.05 -0.81 21.36
C ARG A 31 3.99 -0.91 20.29
N VAL A 32 2.92 -1.63 20.58
CA VAL A 32 1.69 -1.65 19.75
C VAL A 32 0.54 -1.18 20.63
N ARG A 33 -0.26 -0.25 20.13
CA ARG A 33 -1.52 0.20 20.72
C ARG A 33 -2.64 -0.02 19.75
N GLY A 34 -3.78 -0.49 20.24
CA GLY A 34 -4.93 -0.70 19.38
C GLY A 34 -6.23 -0.73 20.17
N TRP A 35 -7.31 -0.68 19.42
CA TRP A 35 -8.67 -0.81 19.89
C TRP A 35 -9.49 -1.64 18.90
N GLU A 36 -10.51 -2.30 19.43
CA GLU A 36 -11.42 -3.16 18.69
C GLU A 36 -12.83 -2.95 19.19
N VAL A 37 -13.77 -2.87 18.27
CA VAL A 37 -15.21 -2.79 18.57
C VAL A 37 -15.91 -3.82 17.73
N ALA A 38 -16.76 -4.64 18.37
CA ALA A 38 -17.63 -5.59 17.69
C ALA A 38 -19.06 -5.42 18.21
N LEU A 39 -20.00 -5.33 17.28
CA LEU A 39 -21.43 -5.16 17.55
C LEU A 39 -22.19 -6.26 16.83
N GLY A 40 -23.09 -6.91 17.54
CA GLY A 40 -23.97 -7.94 16.98
C GLY A 40 -25.43 -7.64 17.30
N TRP A 41 -26.28 -7.82 16.30
CA TRP A 41 -27.71 -7.69 16.44
C TRP A 41 -28.40 -8.87 15.79
N ASN A 42 -29.30 -9.51 16.51
CA ASN A 42 -30.16 -10.59 16.01
C ASN A 42 -31.58 -10.27 16.42
N ASP A 43 -32.53 -10.34 15.47
CA ASP A 43 -33.91 -10.06 15.75
C ASP A 43 -34.84 -10.76 14.75
N ARG A 44 -36.12 -10.65 15.00
CA ARG A 44 -37.18 -11.21 14.17
C ARG A 44 -38.24 -10.16 13.87
N ALA A 45 -38.49 -9.93 12.59
CA ALA A 45 -39.53 -9.05 12.09
C ALA A 45 -40.58 -9.89 11.32
N GLY A 46 -41.71 -10.23 11.97
CA GLY A 46 -42.71 -11.15 11.42
C GLY A 46 -42.12 -12.54 11.16
N ASP A 47 -42.10 -12.96 9.89
CA ASP A 47 -41.53 -14.24 9.47
C ASP A 47 -40.04 -14.17 9.11
N VAL A 48 -39.42 -12.99 9.19
CA VAL A 48 -38.01 -12.80 8.85
C VAL A 48 -37.15 -12.82 10.11
N ASN A 49 -36.22 -13.76 10.21
CA ASN A 49 -35.14 -13.73 11.19
C ASN A 49 -33.92 -13.13 10.52
N TYR A 50 -33.30 -12.12 11.12
CA TYR A 50 -32.12 -11.46 10.55
C TYR A 50 -31.03 -11.24 11.60
N TRP A 51 -29.79 -11.13 11.11
CA TRP A 51 -28.65 -10.80 11.95
C TRP A 51 -27.70 -9.86 11.22
N VAL A 52 -27.01 -9.03 11.99
CA VAL A 52 -25.95 -8.17 11.55
C VAL A 52 -24.84 -8.19 12.59
N ASN A 53 -23.63 -8.51 12.16
CA ASN A 53 -22.44 -8.44 13.00
C ASN A 53 -21.43 -7.52 12.31
N ALA A 54 -21.02 -6.47 12.98
CA ALA A 54 -20.04 -5.50 12.48
C ALA A 54 -18.83 -5.45 13.42
N SER A 55 -17.65 -5.35 12.85
CA SER A 55 -16.41 -5.17 13.59
C SER A 55 -15.59 -4.05 12.98
N LEU A 56 -14.90 -3.31 13.82
CA LEU A 56 -13.95 -2.26 13.44
C LEU A 56 -12.78 -2.29 14.40
N ALA A 57 -11.56 -2.27 13.86
CA ALA A 57 -10.34 -2.29 14.65
C ALA A 57 -9.26 -1.40 14.04
N ASP A 58 -8.41 -0.83 14.89
CA ASP A 58 -7.18 -0.17 14.48
C ASP A 58 -6.05 -0.51 15.45
N SER A 59 -4.85 -0.69 14.91
CA SER A 59 -3.65 -0.89 15.72
C SER A 59 -2.46 -0.16 15.11
N ARG A 60 -1.63 0.45 15.97
CA ARG A 60 -0.46 1.21 15.55
C ARG A 60 0.77 0.76 16.31
N SER A 61 1.81 0.44 15.55
CA SER A 61 3.12 0.11 16.08
C SER A 61 3.96 1.38 16.29
N MET A 62 4.97 1.28 17.14
CA MET A 62 5.98 2.31 17.36
C MET A 62 7.27 1.63 17.82
N VAL A 63 8.34 1.82 17.08
CA VAL A 63 9.68 1.39 17.50
C VAL A 63 10.19 2.37 18.54
N LEU A 64 10.40 1.91 19.76
CA LEU A 64 10.81 2.75 20.89
C LEU A 64 12.33 2.82 21.04
N ASP A 65 13.02 1.77 20.62
CA ASP A 65 14.46 1.64 20.74
C ASP A 65 14.96 0.64 19.69
N TYR A 66 16.03 0.96 19.01
CA TYR A 66 16.59 0.12 17.96
C TYR A 66 18.09 0.37 17.79
N ALA A 67 18.89 -0.54 18.31
CA ALA A 67 20.36 -0.49 18.20
C ALA A 67 20.92 -0.90 16.83
N GLY A 68 20.06 -1.25 15.88
CA GLY A 68 20.45 -1.59 14.51
C GLY A 68 20.85 -0.39 13.67
N THR A 69 21.20 -0.64 12.43
CA THR A 69 21.57 0.45 11.49
C THR A 69 20.35 1.29 11.14
N ASP A 70 20.40 2.55 11.50
CA ASP A 70 19.42 3.55 11.06
C ASP A 70 19.71 3.96 9.63
N ARG A 71 18.82 3.64 8.70
CA ARG A 71 18.96 3.98 7.28
C ARG A 71 17.86 4.95 6.86
N TRP A 72 18.30 6.08 6.33
CA TRP A 72 17.46 7.03 5.64
C TRP A 72 17.46 6.70 4.15
N THR A 73 16.45 5.98 3.68
CA THR A 73 16.29 5.67 2.26
C THR A 73 14.89 6.04 1.82
N ALA A 74 14.76 6.57 0.59
CA ALA A 74 13.46 6.73 -0.02
C ALA A 74 12.84 5.35 -0.27
N GLY A 75 11.60 5.16 0.20
CA GLY A 75 10.85 3.92 0.06
C GLY A 75 10.42 3.33 1.39
N LEU A 76 10.27 2.02 1.42
CA LEU A 76 9.86 1.27 2.60
C LEU A 76 11.02 1.06 3.58
N VAL A 77 10.89 1.59 4.77
CA VAL A 77 11.80 1.37 5.91
C VAL A 77 11.09 0.49 6.93
N LYS A 78 11.54 -0.76 7.06
CA LYS A 78 10.86 -1.76 7.91
C LYS A 78 10.92 -1.42 9.39
N VAL A 79 12.07 -0.96 9.86
CA VAL A 79 12.32 -0.66 11.27
C VAL A 79 13.12 0.63 11.37
N ARG A 80 12.62 1.56 12.16
CA ARG A 80 13.29 2.82 12.48
C ARG A 80 12.81 3.31 13.83
N GLU A 81 13.74 3.73 14.69
CA GLU A 81 13.42 4.31 15.99
C GLU A 81 12.58 5.58 15.85
N GLY A 82 11.57 5.71 16.71
CA GLY A 82 10.64 6.84 16.71
C GLY A 82 9.52 6.77 15.66
N TYR A 83 9.47 5.72 14.83
CA TYR A 83 8.47 5.56 13.77
C TYR A 83 7.72 4.24 13.87
N PRO A 84 6.54 4.12 13.24
CA PRO A 84 5.87 2.84 13.05
C PRO A 84 6.75 1.83 12.29
N LEU A 85 6.48 0.54 12.49
CA LEU A 85 7.02 -0.48 11.59
C LEU A 85 6.52 -0.23 10.16
N ASN A 86 7.31 -0.67 9.19
CA ASN A 86 6.95 -0.58 7.77
C ASN A 86 6.60 0.86 7.31
N SER A 87 7.33 1.85 7.82
CA SER A 87 7.16 3.25 7.47
C SER A 87 7.63 3.56 6.05
N LEU A 88 6.87 4.42 5.35
CA LEU A 88 7.25 4.98 4.07
C LEU A 88 7.91 6.33 4.25
N PHE A 89 9.12 6.46 3.68
CA PHE A 89 9.84 7.72 3.55
C PHE A 89 9.97 8.06 2.07
N VAL A 90 9.49 9.22 1.68
CA VAL A 90 9.42 9.62 0.27
C VAL A 90 9.84 11.08 0.08
N TYR A 91 10.28 11.42 -1.13
CA TYR A 91 10.49 12.81 -1.50
C TYR A 91 9.14 13.53 -1.60
N LYS A 92 9.11 14.75 -1.09
CA LYS A 92 7.96 15.63 -1.28
C LYS A 92 8.04 16.26 -2.66
N THR A 93 6.89 16.33 -3.38
CA THR A 93 6.85 16.87 -4.74
C THR A 93 5.77 17.94 -4.89
N GLU A 94 5.98 18.84 -5.86
CA GLU A 94 5.06 19.91 -6.23
C GLU A 94 4.88 19.93 -7.76
N GLY A 95 4.22 18.90 -8.30
CA GLY A 95 3.98 18.79 -9.74
C GLY A 95 5.26 18.62 -10.57
N PHE A 96 5.33 19.32 -11.69
CA PHE A 96 6.41 19.26 -12.67
C PHE A 96 6.98 20.63 -12.95
N PHE A 97 8.25 20.70 -13.36
CA PHE A 97 8.82 21.94 -13.88
C PHE A 97 8.11 22.34 -15.17
N ALA A 98 7.62 23.56 -15.21
CA ALA A 98 6.90 24.10 -16.38
C ALA A 98 7.86 24.71 -17.41
N SER A 99 9.05 25.21 -17.00
CA SER A 99 9.97 25.91 -17.88
C SER A 99 11.43 25.75 -17.46
N TYR A 100 12.35 26.08 -18.37
CA TYR A 100 13.77 26.13 -18.05
C TYR A 100 14.12 27.25 -17.06
N GLU A 101 13.41 28.36 -17.12
CA GLU A 101 13.59 29.48 -16.19
C GLU A 101 13.27 29.08 -14.75
N GLU A 102 12.22 28.28 -14.55
CA GLU A 102 11.88 27.72 -13.24
C GLU A 102 12.97 26.78 -12.75
N ILE A 103 13.55 25.96 -13.62
CA ILE A 103 14.64 25.06 -13.29
C ILE A 103 15.92 25.81 -12.89
N GLU A 104 16.24 26.90 -13.59
CA GLU A 104 17.39 27.74 -13.21
C GLU A 104 17.21 28.34 -11.82
N LYS A 105 16.04 28.87 -11.51
CA LYS A 105 15.70 29.36 -10.16
C LYS A 105 15.79 28.25 -9.11
N TYR A 106 15.37 27.07 -9.47
CA TYR A 106 15.45 25.89 -8.59
C TYR A 106 16.91 25.50 -8.30
N TYR A 107 17.79 25.48 -9.29
CA TYR A 107 19.21 25.20 -9.09
C TYR A 107 19.88 26.25 -8.20
N GLU A 108 19.56 27.54 -8.35
CA GLU A 108 20.09 28.58 -7.48
C GLU A 108 19.55 28.49 -6.06
N GLN A 109 18.26 28.17 -5.89
CA GLN A 109 17.61 27.99 -4.58
C GLN A 109 18.25 26.86 -3.77
N TYR A 110 18.55 25.74 -4.40
CA TYR A 110 19.07 24.53 -3.75
C TYR A 110 20.55 24.27 -4.07
N LYS A 111 21.28 25.30 -4.35
CA LYS A 111 22.71 25.22 -4.69
C LYS A 111 23.51 24.54 -3.57
N GLY A 112 24.26 23.50 -3.93
CA GLY A 112 25.08 22.73 -2.98
C GLY A 112 24.34 21.57 -2.30
N ASN A 113 23.02 21.39 -2.52
CA ASN A 113 22.30 20.26 -2.00
C ASN A 113 22.73 18.96 -2.70
N SER A 114 23.04 17.92 -1.93
CA SER A 114 23.54 16.64 -2.44
C SER A 114 22.54 15.89 -3.32
N ALA A 115 21.23 16.13 -3.16
CA ALA A 115 20.19 15.57 -4.01
C ALA A 115 20.32 15.99 -5.47
N LEU A 116 20.93 17.17 -5.73
CA LEU A 116 21.16 17.68 -7.09
C LEU A 116 22.40 17.07 -7.76
N SER A 117 23.24 16.33 -7.06
CA SER A 117 24.49 15.78 -7.62
C SER A 117 24.25 14.87 -8.83
N GLY A 118 23.14 14.12 -8.83
CA GLY A 118 22.75 13.22 -9.94
C GLY A 118 22.12 13.92 -11.14
N VAL A 119 21.68 15.16 -10.97
CA VAL A 119 20.98 15.98 -11.99
C VAL A 119 21.63 17.36 -12.13
N ALA A 120 22.93 17.46 -11.95
CA ALA A 120 23.66 18.73 -11.96
C ALA A 120 23.39 19.53 -13.23
N GLN A 121 23.27 20.86 -13.08
CA GLN A 121 23.02 21.80 -14.19
C GLN A 121 24.07 21.69 -15.31
N THR A 122 25.30 21.36 -14.97
CA THR A 122 26.40 21.16 -15.90
C THR A 122 26.39 19.83 -16.64
N SER A 123 25.50 18.90 -16.26
CA SER A 123 25.39 17.59 -16.90
C SER A 123 24.62 17.69 -18.21
N THR A 124 25.24 17.33 -19.31
CA THR A 124 24.56 17.32 -20.65
C THR A 124 23.46 16.29 -20.77
N ASN A 125 23.50 15.22 -19.98
CA ASN A 125 22.61 14.07 -20.13
C ASN A 125 21.57 13.94 -19.01
N THR A 126 21.84 14.47 -17.81
CA THR A 126 21.01 14.25 -16.62
C THR A 126 20.44 15.52 -15.99
N HIS A 127 20.73 16.70 -16.55
CA HIS A 127 20.16 17.96 -16.06
C HIS A 127 18.63 17.94 -16.14
N LEU A 128 18.00 18.66 -15.22
CA LEU A 128 16.54 18.77 -15.16
C LEU A 128 15.98 19.46 -16.41
N ARG A 129 14.78 19.06 -16.80
CA ARG A 129 14.08 19.62 -17.96
C ARG A 129 12.61 19.85 -17.61
N PRO A 130 11.90 20.72 -18.33
CA PRO A 130 10.46 20.84 -18.21
C PRO A 130 9.77 19.47 -18.33
N GLY A 131 8.82 19.20 -17.44
CA GLY A 131 8.19 17.90 -17.31
C GLY A 131 8.88 16.91 -16.37
N ASP A 132 10.05 17.23 -15.83
CA ASP A 132 10.62 16.48 -14.71
C ASP A 132 9.91 16.87 -13.41
N ARG A 133 9.79 15.92 -12.45
CA ARG A 133 9.15 16.17 -11.16
C ARG A 133 9.89 17.24 -10.37
N LYS A 134 9.15 18.20 -9.84
CA LYS A 134 9.67 19.23 -8.96
C LYS A 134 9.64 18.73 -7.53
N LYS A 135 10.80 18.34 -7.00
CA LYS A 135 10.96 17.93 -5.60
C LYS A 135 11.13 19.16 -4.72
N ILE A 136 10.51 19.15 -3.55
CA ILE A 136 10.75 20.11 -2.49
C ILE A 136 11.84 19.53 -1.61
N LEU A 137 13.04 20.13 -1.65
CA LEU A 137 14.14 19.70 -0.80
C LEU A 137 13.91 20.29 0.60
N LEU A 138 13.82 19.43 1.60
CA LEU A 138 13.42 19.81 2.97
C LEU A 138 14.58 20.27 3.83
N LEU A 139 15.80 19.94 3.42
CA LEU A 139 17.00 20.24 4.18
C LEU A 139 17.66 21.53 3.73
N ASP A 140 18.24 22.21 4.71
CA ASP A 140 19.18 23.30 4.46
C ASP A 140 20.40 22.76 3.70
N PRO A 141 20.75 23.33 2.54
CA PRO A 141 21.94 22.94 1.79
C PRO A 141 23.24 22.94 2.60
N ALA A 142 23.32 23.79 3.62
CA ALA A 142 24.47 23.86 4.52
C ALA A 142 24.54 22.71 5.54
N ASN A 143 23.42 22.04 5.79
CA ASN A 143 23.27 21.01 6.82
C ASN A 143 22.76 19.67 6.27
N ASP A 144 23.01 19.37 5.01
CA ASP A 144 22.62 18.09 4.37
C ASP A 144 23.39 16.89 4.99
N THR A 145 23.22 16.70 6.29
CA THR A 145 23.88 15.64 7.06
C THR A 145 22.97 14.43 7.34
N THR A 146 21.77 14.43 6.83
CA THR A 146 20.75 13.41 7.18
C THR A 146 20.86 12.11 6.40
N GLY A 147 21.77 11.99 5.48
CA GLY A 147 22.26 10.67 5.16
C GLY A 147 23.13 10.24 6.33
N GLY A 148 22.62 9.51 7.34
CA GLY A 148 23.43 8.99 8.43
C GLY A 148 24.79 8.49 7.90
N LYS A 149 25.85 8.55 8.68
CA LYS A 149 27.23 8.23 8.25
C LYS A 149 27.26 7.07 7.25
N GLY A 150 27.52 7.35 5.98
CA GLY A 150 27.59 6.35 4.91
C GLY A 150 26.36 6.25 4.00
N ASN A 151 25.33 7.07 4.13
CA ASN A 151 24.15 7.02 3.28
C ASN A 151 24.07 8.24 2.36
N THR A 152 24.47 8.04 1.12
CA THR A 152 24.45 9.06 0.08
C THR A 152 23.00 9.24 -0.43
N GLY A 153 22.41 10.39 -0.19
CA GLY A 153 21.34 10.91 -1.04
C GLY A 153 19.90 10.71 -0.61
N ALA A 154 19.59 10.50 0.67
CA ALA A 154 18.22 10.36 1.15
C ALA A 154 17.78 11.41 2.18
N GLY A 155 18.50 12.49 2.33
CA GLY A 155 18.27 13.50 3.35
C GLY A 155 16.98 14.30 3.21
N ASP A 156 16.42 14.38 2.03
CA ASP A 156 15.23 15.18 1.72
C ASP A 156 13.91 14.39 1.76
N VAL A 157 13.93 13.19 2.33
CA VAL A 157 12.70 12.38 2.46
C VAL A 157 11.98 12.69 3.76
N TYR A 158 10.66 12.65 3.73
CA TYR A 158 9.80 12.78 4.92
C TYR A 158 9.00 11.51 5.17
N HIS A 159 8.56 11.34 6.40
CA HIS A 159 7.68 10.25 6.78
C HIS A 159 6.26 10.51 6.25
N TYR A 160 5.82 9.68 5.30
CA TYR A 160 4.49 9.76 4.71
C TYR A 160 3.43 9.03 5.53
N GLY A 161 3.81 7.92 6.15
CA GLY A 161 2.96 7.01 6.91
C GLY A 161 3.55 5.62 6.89
N ASP A 162 2.74 4.62 7.16
CA ASP A 162 3.12 3.20 7.10
C ASP A 162 2.22 2.40 6.15
N ILE A 163 2.66 1.20 5.77
CA ILE A 163 1.91 0.33 4.86
C ILE A 163 1.02 -0.66 5.58
N ASP A 164 1.00 -0.63 6.90
CA ASP A 164 0.14 -1.50 7.68
C ASP A 164 -1.33 -1.10 7.51
N PRO A 165 -2.27 -2.03 7.54
CA PRO A 165 -3.68 -1.72 7.39
C PRO A 165 -4.25 -1.07 8.64
N HIS A 166 -4.92 0.08 8.48
CA HIS A 166 -5.63 0.81 9.53
C HIS A 166 -7.12 0.82 9.29
N PHE A 167 -7.89 0.88 10.38
CA PHE A 167 -9.35 0.86 10.33
C PHE A 167 -9.87 -0.36 9.57
N THR A 168 -9.40 -1.54 9.99
CA THR A 168 -9.89 -2.81 9.42
C THR A 168 -11.32 -3.06 9.87
N PHE A 169 -12.20 -3.38 8.95
CA PHE A 169 -13.61 -3.62 9.26
C PHE A 169 -14.16 -4.89 8.59
N GLY A 170 -15.16 -5.45 9.23
CA GLY A 170 -15.93 -6.57 8.71
C GLY A 170 -17.41 -6.37 8.99
N LEU A 171 -18.25 -6.75 8.02
CA LEU A 171 -19.68 -6.77 8.15
C LEU A 171 -20.20 -8.14 7.68
N ASN A 172 -20.82 -8.88 8.59
CA ASN A 172 -21.51 -10.12 8.29
C ASN A 172 -23.00 -9.90 8.56
N ALA A 173 -23.84 -10.07 7.56
CA ALA A 173 -25.27 -9.91 7.69
C ALA A 173 -25.99 -11.02 6.95
N GLY A 174 -27.22 -11.34 7.41
CA GLY A 174 -28.05 -12.30 6.73
C GLY A 174 -29.48 -12.29 7.23
N ALA A 175 -30.33 -12.98 6.49
CA ALA A 175 -31.72 -13.10 6.80
C ALA A 175 -32.27 -14.49 6.38
N LYS A 176 -33.22 -14.97 7.13
CA LYS A 176 -34.02 -16.17 6.79
C LYS A 176 -35.49 -15.80 6.76
N TRP A 177 -36.10 -16.05 5.63
CA TRP A 177 -37.54 -15.85 5.44
C TRP A 177 -38.14 -17.11 4.89
N LYS A 178 -38.98 -17.78 5.72
CA LYS A 178 -39.53 -19.08 5.37
C LYS A 178 -38.42 -20.05 4.94
N ASN A 179 -38.42 -20.42 3.68
CA ASN A 179 -37.51 -21.40 3.09
C ASN A 179 -36.31 -20.76 2.38
N ILE A 180 -36.20 -19.42 2.35
CA ILE A 180 -35.13 -18.68 1.72
C ILE A 180 -34.15 -18.21 2.80
N ASP A 181 -32.86 -18.39 2.57
CA ASP A 181 -31.80 -17.81 3.36
C ASP A 181 -30.90 -16.95 2.50
N PHE A 182 -30.45 -15.87 3.07
CA PHE A 182 -29.49 -14.91 2.47
C PHE A 182 -28.39 -14.60 3.47
N SER A 183 -27.17 -14.54 3.01
CA SER A 183 -26.06 -14.04 3.79
C SER A 183 -25.07 -13.26 2.91
N LEU A 184 -24.41 -12.28 3.51
CA LEU A 184 -23.34 -11.53 2.89
C LEU A 184 -22.20 -11.29 3.88
N PHE A 185 -20.99 -11.21 3.35
CA PHE A 185 -19.81 -10.82 4.09
C PHE A 185 -19.01 -9.75 3.32
N VAL A 186 -18.85 -8.60 3.96
CA VAL A 186 -18.02 -7.50 3.46
C VAL A 186 -16.81 -7.36 4.37
N GLN A 187 -15.65 -7.18 3.78
CA GLN A 187 -14.40 -6.88 4.49
C GLN A 187 -13.73 -5.69 3.85
N GLY A 188 -13.03 -4.89 4.66
CA GLY A 188 -12.30 -3.76 4.13
C GLY A 188 -11.26 -3.18 5.08
N VAL A 189 -10.53 -2.22 4.56
CA VAL A 189 -9.49 -1.44 5.22
C VAL A 189 -9.71 0.02 4.89
N GLY A 190 -9.80 0.88 5.90
CA GLY A 190 -10.08 2.31 5.70
C GLY A 190 -8.87 3.11 5.26
N GLN A 191 -7.66 2.68 5.65
CA GLN A 191 -6.42 3.33 5.25
C GLN A 191 -5.31 2.30 5.12
N ARG A 192 -4.60 2.35 4.00
CA ARG A 192 -3.39 1.58 3.73
C ARG A 192 -2.62 2.26 2.63
N TYR A 193 -1.34 2.48 2.81
CA TYR A 193 -0.54 3.07 1.76
C TYR A 193 0.09 2.00 0.86
N PHE A 194 0.09 2.29 -0.42
CA PHE A 194 0.69 1.48 -1.47
C PHE A 194 1.70 2.33 -2.22
N LEU A 195 2.97 1.91 -2.17
CA LEU A 195 4.04 2.58 -2.90
C LEU A 195 4.23 1.93 -4.26
N ARG A 196 4.04 2.69 -5.32
CA ARG A 196 4.32 2.27 -6.70
C ARG A 196 5.81 2.46 -6.98
N GLU A 197 6.57 1.38 -6.90
CA GLU A 197 8.02 1.41 -7.10
C GLU A 197 8.44 1.00 -8.51
N GLY A 198 9.59 1.50 -8.96
CA GLY A 198 10.23 1.10 -10.21
C GLY A 198 9.41 1.41 -11.45
N GLY A 199 9.36 0.49 -12.40
CA GLY A 199 8.68 0.68 -13.68
C GLY A 199 7.17 0.93 -13.62
N LEU A 200 6.53 0.66 -12.48
CA LEU A 200 5.12 0.98 -12.24
C LEU A 200 4.90 2.41 -11.74
N ASN A 201 5.96 3.04 -11.24
CA ASN A 201 5.94 4.41 -10.76
C ASN A 201 6.27 5.43 -11.85
N THR A 202 6.92 4.99 -12.90
CA THR A 202 7.52 5.90 -13.84
C THR A 202 6.87 5.85 -15.19
N CYS A 203 6.94 6.98 -15.86
CA CYS A 203 6.74 7.03 -17.29
C CYS A 203 7.66 6.02 -18.00
N ALA A 204 7.22 5.57 -19.04
CA ALA A 204 7.39 4.48 -19.95
C ALA A 204 8.77 4.00 -20.35
N PHE A 205 9.84 4.62 -20.03
CA PHE A 205 11.17 4.20 -20.50
C PHE A 205 12.17 4.13 -19.35
N TYR A 206 11.84 3.28 -18.38
CA TYR A 206 12.81 2.95 -17.33
C TYR A 206 13.99 2.12 -17.86
N ALA A 207 13.73 1.28 -18.85
CA ALA A 207 14.77 0.50 -19.51
C ALA A 207 14.51 0.42 -21.01
N ASN A 208 15.58 0.39 -21.80
CA ASN A 208 15.48 0.11 -23.23
C ASN A 208 14.69 -1.19 -23.43
N TYR A 209 13.77 -1.21 -24.39
CA TYR A 209 12.96 -2.37 -24.79
C TYR A 209 11.73 -2.71 -23.92
N ASN A 210 11.30 -1.88 -22.99
CA ASN A 210 10.05 -2.09 -22.27
C ASN A 210 8.87 -1.45 -23.01
N ASN A 211 7.75 -2.18 -23.06
CA ASN A 211 6.48 -1.61 -23.51
C ASN A 211 5.90 -0.68 -22.42
N ILE A 212 5.18 0.33 -22.88
CA ILE A 212 4.43 1.26 -22.05
C ILE A 212 3.14 0.59 -21.60
N LEU A 213 2.78 0.76 -20.32
CA LEU A 213 1.44 0.42 -19.85
C LEU A 213 0.46 1.50 -20.33
N THR A 214 -0.77 1.10 -20.63
CA THR A 214 -1.83 2.06 -21.01
C THR A 214 -2.07 3.13 -19.95
N THR A 215 -1.93 2.78 -18.67
CA THR A 215 -2.03 3.70 -17.54
C THR A 215 -0.91 4.74 -17.51
N GLN A 216 0.21 4.51 -18.20
CA GLN A 216 1.36 5.43 -18.26
C GLN A 216 1.31 6.37 -19.47
N LEU A 217 0.22 6.36 -20.25
CA LEU A 217 0.05 7.26 -21.40
C LEU A 217 -0.22 8.71 -20.98
N ASP A 218 -0.74 8.94 -19.78
CA ASP A 218 -0.94 10.29 -19.23
C ASP A 218 0.37 10.88 -18.73
N THR A 219 1.25 11.21 -19.67
CA THR A 219 2.57 11.78 -19.40
C THR A 219 2.60 13.26 -19.68
N TRP A 220 3.46 13.97 -18.95
CA TRP A 220 3.66 15.39 -19.16
C TRP A 220 4.16 15.70 -20.59
N THR A 221 3.48 16.62 -21.23
CA THR A 221 3.84 17.27 -22.50
C THR A 221 3.55 18.75 -22.41
N TRP A 222 4.01 19.54 -23.38
CA TRP A 222 3.70 20.96 -23.43
C TRP A 222 2.19 21.24 -23.53
N ASP A 223 1.42 20.32 -24.10
CA ASP A 223 -0.03 20.40 -24.24
C ASP A 223 -0.78 19.74 -23.06
N ASN A 224 -0.09 18.96 -22.23
CA ASN A 224 -0.64 18.26 -21.05
C ASN A 224 0.28 18.44 -19.84
N GLN A 225 0.23 19.63 -19.22
CA GLN A 225 1.10 19.96 -18.08
C GLN A 225 0.56 19.41 -16.74
N ASN A 226 -0.70 19.00 -16.68
CA ASN A 226 -1.34 18.43 -15.49
C ASN A 226 -1.37 16.89 -15.51
N ALA A 227 -0.46 16.26 -16.24
CA ALA A 227 -0.37 14.81 -16.35
C ALA A 227 -0.10 14.12 -15.01
N GLU A 228 -0.43 12.85 -14.91
CA GLU A 228 -0.09 12.01 -13.75
C GLU A 228 1.40 11.68 -13.71
N TYR A 229 2.02 11.42 -14.87
CA TYR A 229 3.41 10.98 -14.99
C TYR A 229 4.33 12.08 -15.53
N ALA A 230 5.60 12.01 -15.10
CA ALA A 230 6.63 12.86 -15.66
C ALA A 230 6.79 12.63 -17.18
N ARG A 231 7.44 13.59 -17.84
CA ARG A 231 7.75 13.48 -19.27
C ARG A 231 8.43 12.16 -19.61
N LEU A 232 8.20 11.66 -20.81
CA LEU A 232 8.89 10.49 -21.34
C LEU A 232 10.39 10.74 -21.48
N SER A 233 11.19 9.81 -21.01
CA SER A 233 12.66 9.88 -21.14
C SER A 233 13.22 8.53 -21.54
N LEU A 234 14.01 8.49 -22.60
CA LEU A 234 14.73 7.29 -23.06
C LEU A 234 15.92 6.93 -22.15
N GLN A 235 16.32 7.80 -21.25
CA GLN A 235 17.49 7.61 -20.40
C GLN A 235 17.13 7.09 -19.00
N GLY A 236 16.35 6.03 -18.94
CA GLY A 236 15.78 5.49 -17.71
C GLY A 236 16.78 5.26 -16.58
N GLY A 237 17.94 4.73 -16.86
CA GLY A 237 18.98 4.53 -15.83
C GLY A 237 19.64 5.83 -15.32
N LYS A 238 19.55 6.90 -16.09
CA LYS A 238 20.14 8.22 -15.74
C LYS A 238 19.08 9.19 -15.20
N ASN A 239 17.81 8.96 -15.46
CA ASN A 239 16.74 9.81 -14.96
C ASN A 239 16.17 9.27 -13.64
N LYS A 240 17.07 8.90 -12.73
CA LYS A 240 16.72 8.44 -11.38
C LYS A 240 15.85 9.46 -10.63
N TRP A 241 15.95 10.73 -10.96
CA TRP A 241 15.20 11.81 -10.35
C TRP A 241 13.70 11.62 -10.41
N ASN A 242 13.15 11.27 -11.58
CA ASN A 242 11.71 11.06 -11.76
C ASN A 242 11.22 9.72 -11.21
N VAL A 243 12.14 8.74 -11.07
CA VAL A 243 11.82 7.37 -10.61
C VAL A 243 12.05 7.17 -9.12
N ASP A 244 12.68 8.10 -8.42
CA ASP A 244 12.84 8.02 -6.97
C ASP A 244 11.46 7.99 -6.28
N ASN A 245 11.39 7.28 -5.18
CA ASN A 245 10.16 7.15 -4.41
C ASN A 245 9.72 8.51 -3.86
N ASN A 246 8.61 9.00 -4.34
CA ASN A 246 8.05 10.30 -3.99
C ASN A 246 6.56 10.18 -3.60
N ASP A 247 6.00 11.22 -3.03
CA ASP A 247 4.63 11.24 -2.53
C ASP A 247 3.58 11.01 -3.62
N ALA A 248 3.83 11.48 -4.85
CA ALA A 248 2.95 11.21 -6.00
C ALA A 248 2.93 9.71 -6.40
N SER A 249 3.92 8.93 -5.92
CA SER A 249 3.99 7.48 -6.12
C SER A 249 3.22 6.69 -5.07
N VAL A 250 2.74 7.35 -4.01
CA VAL A 250 2.01 6.70 -2.94
C VAL A 250 0.52 6.83 -3.17
N GLN A 251 -0.18 5.73 -3.16
CA GLN A 251 -1.64 5.68 -3.25
C GLN A 251 -2.23 5.17 -1.94
N ASN A 252 -3.42 5.66 -1.61
CA ASN A 252 -4.19 5.08 -0.52
C ASN A 252 -4.99 3.89 -1.05
N ALA A 253 -4.56 2.69 -0.71
CA ALA A 253 -5.17 1.43 -1.10
C ALA A 253 -6.28 1.00 -0.11
N TRP A 254 -7.11 1.94 0.36
CA TRP A 254 -8.31 1.62 1.08
C TRP A 254 -9.25 0.80 0.19
N TYR A 255 -10.02 -0.09 0.78
CA TYR A 255 -10.98 -0.88 0.03
C TYR A 255 -12.14 -1.37 0.89
N ALA A 256 -13.24 -1.68 0.22
CA ALA A 256 -14.32 -2.52 0.72
C ALA A 256 -14.65 -3.57 -0.34
N ARG A 257 -14.63 -4.85 0.05
CA ARG A 257 -14.87 -5.98 -0.85
C ARG A 257 -16.01 -6.84 -0.34
N LEU A 258 -16.97 -7.12 -1.22
CA LEU A 258 -17.99 -8.14 -1.00
C LEU A 258 -17.33 -9.52 -1.18
N LYS A 259 -16.89 -10.07 -0.04
CA LYS A 259 -16.11 -11.32 0.02
C LYS A 259 -16.95 -12.53 -0.29
N ASN A 260 -18.19 -12.52 0.17
CA ASN A 260 -19.12 -13.59 -0.09
C ASN A 260 -20.57 -13.07 -0.10
N VAL A 261 -21.38 -13.61 -0.98
CA VAL A 261 -22.83 -13.51 -0.94
C VAL A 261 -23.41 -14.89 -1.25
N THR A 262 -24.36 -15.33 -0.44
CA THR A 262 -25.02 -16.62 -0.65
C THR A 262 -26.52 -16.44 -0.54
N VAL A 263 -27.24 -17.06 -1.48
CA VAL A 263 -28.71 -17.21 -1.45
C VAL A 263 -29.04 -18.69 -1.50
N GLY A 264 -29.80 -19.15 -0.54
CA GLY A 264 -30.24 -20.55 -0.45
C GLY A 264 -31.76 -20.69 -0.45
N TYR A 265 -32.24 -21.80 -0.98
CA TYR A 265 -33.63 -22.23 -0.89
C TYR A 265 -33.68 -23.66 -0.38
N THR A 266 -34.35 -23.85 0.76
CA THR A 266 -34.57 -25.17 1.35
C THR A 266 -35.95 -25.67 0.92
N ILE A 267 -36.02 -26.86 0.34
CA ILE A 267 -37.28 -27.47 -0.03
C ILE A 267 -38.11 -27.75 1.24
N PRO A 268 -39.41 -27.41 1.26
CA PRO A 268 -40.26 -27.68 2.41
C PRO A 268 -40.29 -29.17 2.80
N SER A 269 -40.23 -29.45 4.10
CA SER A 269 -40.24 -30.83 4.63
C SER A 269 -41.44 -31.65 4.16
N THR A 270 -42.59 -31.00 3.96
CA THR A 270 -43.80 -31.64 3.40
C THR A 270 -43.59 -32.32 2.04
N ILE A 271 -42.54 -31.91 1.31
CA ILE A 271 -42.12 -32.49 0.03
C ILE A 271 -41.01 -33.53 0.26
N THR A 272 -40.01 -33.19 1.03
CA THR A 272 -38.80 -34.03 1.21
C THR A 272 -39.08 -35.26 2.05
N ASP A 273 -40.04 -35.22 2.98
CA ASP A 273 -40.45 -36.36 3.78
C ASP A 273 -40.98 -37.52 2.91
N LYS A 274 -41.60 -37.20 1.77
CA LYS A 274 -42.04 -38.23 0.80
C LYS A 274 -40.87 -38.98 0.17
N TRP A 275 -39.71 -38.35 0.15
CA TRP A 275 -38.45 -38.91 -0.41
C TRP A 275 -37.55 -39.48 0.69
N LYS A 276 -37.97 -39.45 1.95
CA LYS A 276 -37.17 -39.83 3.12
C LYS A 276 -35.87 -39.04 3.22
N ILE A 277 -35.95 -37.78 2.81
CA ILE A 277 -34.86 -36.83 2.89
C ILE A 277 -35.18 -35.84 4.01
N GLU A 278 -34.27 -35.69 4.99
CA GLU A 278 -34.45 -34.77 6.11
C GLU A 278 -34.39 -33.32 5.65
N LYS A 279 -33.40 -33.00 4.79
CA LYS A 279 -33.18 -31.64 4.29
C LYS A 279 -32.60 -31.66 2.87
N LEU A 280 -33.19 -30.84 2.00
CA LEU A 280 -32.69 -30.58 0.66
C LEU A 280 -32.65 -29.07 0.44
N ARG A 281 -31.42 -28.52 0.30
CA ARG A 281 -31.21 -27.09 0.07
C ARG A 281 -30.38 -26.89 -1.18
N PHE A 282 -30.84 -26.01 -2.05
CA PHE A 282 -30.11 -25.49 -3.19
C PHE A 282 -29.56 -24.12 -2.83
N TYR A 283 -28.33 -23.83 -3.24
CA TYR A 283 -27.74 -22.49 -3.02
C TYR A 283 -26.92 -22.02 -4.20
N PHE A 284 -26.85 -20.71 -4.29
CA PHE A 284 -25.97 -19.98 -5.18
C PHE A 284 -25.08 -19.09 -4.32
N SER A 285 -23.75 -19.14 -4.55
CA SER A 285 -22.78 -18.35 -3.82
C SER A 285 -21.83 -17.65 -4.79
N GLY A 286 -21.45 -16.43 -4.46
CA GLY A 286 -20.43 -15.67 -5.17
C GLY A 286 -19.36 -15.17 -4.21
N ASP A 287 -18.09 -15.34 -4.59
CA ASP A 287 -16.95 -14.89 -3.80
C ASP A 287 -16.18 -13.79 -4.52
N ASN A 288 -15.77 -12.76 -3.77
CA ASN A 288 -15.03 -11.57 -4.26
C ASN A 288 -15.72 -10.87 -5.44
N ILE A 289 -17.05 -10.82 -5.45
CA ILE A 289 -17.83 -10.42 -6.64
C ILE A 289 -17.85 -8.92 -6.91
N ALA A 290 -17.59 -8.09 -5.90
CA ALA A 290 -17.54 -6.64 -6.03
C ALA A 290 -16.51 -6.05 -5.09
N GLU A 291 -15.87 -4.97 -5.53
CA GLU A 291 -14.97 -4.18 -4.70
C GLU A 291 -15.01 -2.70 -5.10
N ILE A 292 -14.75 -1.85 -4.12
CA ILE A 292 -14.43 -0.43 -4.31
C ILE A 292 -13.09 -0.18 -3.62
N THR A 293 -12.21 0.57 -4.26
CA THR A 293 -10.87 0.86 -3.75
C THR A 293 -10.38 2.22 -4.22
N GLY A 294 -9.46 2.83 -3.48
CA GLY A 294 -8.73 4.01 -3.91
C GLY A 294 -7.48 3.71 -4.75
N LEU A 295 -7.20 2.44 -5.01
CA LEU A 295 -6.04 2.02 -5.80
C LEU A 295 -6.37 2.10 -7.30
N SER A 296 -5.39 2.45 -8.11
CA SER A 296 -5.55 2.46 -9.56
C SER A 296 -5.76 1.07 -10.14
N ASP A 297 -6.39 1.02 -11.30
CA ASP A 297 -6.70 -0.22 -12.01
C ASP A 297 -5.48 -1.12 -12.21
N GLY A 298 -5.71 -2.42 -12.13
CA GLY A 298 -4.68 -3.44 -12.32
C GLY A 298 -4.00 -3.91 -11.05
N PHE A 299 -4.28 -3.31 -9.89
CA PHE A 299 -3.75 -3.73 -8.59
C PHE A 299 -4.86 -4.27 -7.69
N ASP A 300 -4.54 -5.29 -6.90
CA ASP A 300 -5.43 -5.80 -5.87
C ASP A 300 -5.06 -5.20 -4.51
N PRO A 301 -5.98 -4.48 -3.84
CA PRO A 301 -5.70 -3.80 -2.59
C PRO A 301 -5.39 -4.74 -1.41
N GLU A 302 -5.74 -6.02 -1.50
CA GLU A 302 -5.41 -7.01 -0.48
C GLU A 302 -4.04 -7.66 -0.70
N LYS A 303 -3.51 -7.58 -1.93
CA LYS A 303 -2.27 -8.25 -2.32
C LYS A 303 -1.16 -7.27 -2.60
N GLY A 304 -0.10 -7.41 -1.83
CA GLY A 304 1.11 -6.61 -2.01
C GLY A 304 1.06 -5.27 -1.27
N TYR A 305 2.22 -4.82 -0.86
CA TYR A 305 2.40 -3.57 -0.11
C TYR A 305 3.27 -2.59 -0.87
N THR A 306 4.05 -3.13 -1.80
CA THR A 306 4.88 -2.36 -2.72
C THR A 306 4.72 -2.93 -4.12
N ALA A 307 5.00 -2.14 -5.12
CA ALA A 307 4.96 -2.57 -6.50
C ALA A 307 5.88 -3.78 -6.76
N SER A 308 6.96 -3.92 -6.00
CA SER A 308 7.84 -5.08 -6.08
C SER A 308 7.12 -6.38 -5.69
N ASN A 309 6.28 -6.34 -4.67
CA ASN A 309 5.50 -7.50 -4.24
C ASN A 309 4.28 -7.76 -5.12
N THR A 310 3.70 -6.73 -5.72
CA THR A 310 2.53 -6.87 -6.60
C THR A 310 2.85 -7.38 -7.98
N ARG A 311 4.08 -7.23 -8.47
CA ARG A 311 4.49 -7.73 -9.78
C ARG A 311 4.27 -9.24 -9.96
N THR A 312 4.28 -10.00 -8.88
CA THR A 312 4.14 -11.45 -8.86
C THR A 312 2.81 -11.95 -8.31
N SER A 313 1.96 -11.04 -7.85
CA SER A 313 0.68 -11.39 -7.23
C SER A 313 -0.46 -11.24 -8.22
N LEU A 314 -1.11 -12.35 -8.55
CA LEU A 314 -2.36 -12.30 -9.29
C LEU A 314 -3.47 -11.75 -8.39
N PRO A 315 -4.37 -10.89 -8.89
CA PRO A 315 -5.56 -10.45 -8.18
C PRO A 315 -6.41 -11.63 -7.73
N PHE A 316 -7.25 -11.43 -6.72
CA PHE A 316 -8.24 -12.45 -6.35
C PHE A 316 -9.23 -12.67 -7.50
N SER A 317 -9.46 -13.93 -7.83
CA SER A 317 -10.49 -14.30 -8.79
C SER A 317 -11.87 -14.13 -8.19
N ARG A 318 -12.84 -13.76 -9.04
CA ARG A 318 -14.27 -13.86 -8.73
C ARG A 318 -14.69 -15.29 -9.01
N SER A 319 -15.43 -15.89 -8.09
CA SER A 319 -15.95 -17.24 -8.27
C SER A 319 -17.46 -17.29 -8.02
N TRP A 320 -18.12 -18.20 -8.72
CA TRP A 320 -19.56 -18.45 -8.61
C TRP A 320 -19.74 -19.94 -8.40
N THR A 321 -20.57 -20.29 -7.43
CA THR A 321 -20.81 -21.66 -7.04
C THR A 321 -22.31 -21.94 -6.99
N ILE A 322 -22.72 -23.04 -7.59
CA ILE A 322 -24.06 -23.62 -7.39
C ILE A 322 -23.84 -24.90 -6.61
N GLY A 323 -24.59 -25.08 -5.52
CA GLY A 323 -24.46 -26.26 -4.68
C GLY A 323 -25.79 -26.80 -4.19
N VAL A 324 -25.72 -28.03 -3.72
CA VAL A 324 -26.85 -28.76 -3.12
C VAL A 324 -26.40 -29.35 -1.80
N ASP A 325 -27.10 -29.03 -0.74
CA ASP A 325 -26.95 -29.65 0.58
C ASP A 325 -28.05 -30.70 0.77
N LEU A 326 -27.67 -31.93 1.02
CA LEU A 326 -28.56 -33.05 1.20
C LEU A 326 -28.28 -33.74 2.53
N THR A 327 -29.34 -33.91 3.35
CA THR A 327 -29.27 -34.63 4.62
C THR A 327 -30.34 -35.73 4.60
N PHE A 328 -29.96 -36.92 4.99
CA PHE A 328 -30.86 -38.11 5.07
C PHE A 328 -31.23 -38.42 6.49
#